data_72115747224a47c5679e7d66741e6f0e
#
_entry.id   72115747224a47c5679e7d66741e6f0e
#
_cell.length_a   1.000
_cell.length_b   1.000
_cell.length_c   1.000
_cell.angle_alpha   90.00
_cell.angle_beta   90.00
_cell.angle_gamma   90.00
#
_symmetry.space_group_name_H-M   'P 1'
#
loop_
_entity.id
_entity.type
_entity.pdbx_description
1 polymer ?
#
loop_
_entity_poly.entity_id
_entity_poly.type
_entity_poly.pdbx_seq_one_letter_code
_entity_poly.pdbx_strand_id
1 'polypeptide(L)'
;MSGLPVIGAAMMIADIQNHLAFLKDKDRDIEIQDFTKVEILNGDWMPVCRQALDALGDFKGRIGIHGPFWGFTIASMDPDVRTLVARRMDQGLNACAELGACYMVVHSPFTTWDFNNLPNYPNAFDRVVALTHETLGAAVRRAEELGVTLVLENIEDKDPHARVRLAESFNSHAVKVSIDTGHAHYAHGSTGAPPVDYYVHAAGGMLRHVHLQDADGYADRHWEIGKGSIHWHAVFGALAALDVQPHLMLELRDVSRIEASLAWLQQQGLAQ
;
A
#
# COMPACT_ATOMS: atom_id res chain seq x y z
N MET A 1 -13.15 20.61 -12.66
CA MET A 1 -13.39 19.18 -13.00
C MET A 1 -12.03 18.52 -13.05
N SER A 2 -11.68 17.71 -12.05
CA SER A 2 -10.49 16.86 -12.16
C SER A 2 -10.75 15.86 -13.28
N GLY A 3 -9.81 15.70 -14.23
CA GLY A 3 -9.89 14.65 -15.23
C GLY A 3 -9.90 13.26 -14.58
N LEU A 4 -10.13 12.21 -15.38
CA LEU A 4 -10.03 10.83 -14.90
C LEU A 4 -8.62 10.57 -14.30
N PRO A 5 -8.50 9.73 -13.27
CA PRO A 5 -7.22 9.47 -12.64
C PRO A 5 -6.24 8.74 -13.57
N VAL A 6 -4.95 9.03 -13.40
CA VAL A 6 -3.85 8.28 -14.02
C VAL A 6 -3.52 7.10 -13.09
N ILE A 7 -3.39 5.91 -13.68
CA ILE A 7 -3.13 4.68 -12.96
C ILE A 7 -1.68 4.28 -13.16
N GLY A 8 -0.94 4.06 -12.07
CA GLY A 8 0.40 3.50 -12.04
C GLY A 8 0.40 1.98 -11.86
N ALA A 9 1.57 1.40 -11.59
CA ALA A 9 1.67 -0.03 -11.36
C ALA A 9 2.78 -0.39 -10.35
N ALA A 10 2.52 -1.44 -9.58
CA ALA A 10 3.47 -2.11 -8.71
C ALA A 10 4.10 -3.29 -9.45
N MET A 11 5.44 -3.41 -9.40
CA MET A 11 6.15 -4.48 -10.08
C MET A 11 7.57 -4.68 -9.52
N MET A 12 8.17 -5.81 -9.87
CA MET A 12 9.59 -6.05 -9.62
C MET A 12 10.47 -5.27 -10.63
N ILE A 13 11.70 -4.97 -10.24
CA ILE A 13 12.69 -4.29 -11.12
C ILE A 13 12.88 -5.05 -12.43
N ALA A 14 12.84 -6.38 -12.39
CA ALA A 14 12.98 -7.23 -13.56
C ALA A 14 11.91 -6.98 -14.65
N ASP A 15 10.75 -6.47 -14.27
CA ASP A 15 9.61 -6.27 -15.16
C ASP A 15 9.57 -4.84 -15.76
N ILE A 16 10.31 -3.89 -15.19
CA ILE A 16 10.28 -2.46 -15.56
C ILE A 16 10.47 -2.28 -17.08
N GLN A 17 11.47 -2.95 -17.67
CA GLN A 17 11.78 -2.78 -19.09
C GLN A 17 10.63 -3.19 -20.00
N ASN A 18 9.86 -4.21 -19.61
CA ASN A 18 8.71 -4.71 -20.37
C ASN A 18 7.52 -3.73 -20.31
N HIS A 19 7.45 -2.90 -19.26
CA HIS A 19 6.36 -1.96 -19.00
C HIS A 19 6.79 -0.49 -19.10
N LEU A 20 8.01 -0.21 -19.59
CA LEU A 20 8.55 1.15 -19.62
C LEU A 20 7.71 2.10 -20.49
N ALA A 21 7.17 1.61 -21.60
CA ALA A 21 6.26 2.40 -22.46
C ALA A 21 4.97 2.77 -21.72
N PHE A 22 4.37 1.84 -20.97
CA PHE A 22 3.22 2.10 -20.10
C PHE A 22 3.54 3.14 -19.04
N LEU A 23 4.67 3.01 -18.35
CA LEU A 23 5.09 3.92 -17.29
C LEU A 23 5.34 5.34 -17.81
N LYS A 24 5.95 5.48 -18.99
CA LYS A 24 6.25 6.79 -19.62
C LYS A 24 5.02 7.44 -20.29
N ASP A 25 4.00 6.65 -20.63
CA ASP A 25 2.73 7.22 -21.06
C ASP A 25 2.08 7.93 -19.85
N LYS A 26 1.91 9.26 -19.95
CA LYS A 26 1.33 10.10 -18.89
C LYS A 26 2.14 10.18 -17.58
N ASP A 27 3.44 9.87 -17.60
CA ASP A 27 4.29 9.91 -16.41
C ASP A 27 3.66 9.14 -15.21
N ARG A 28 3.22 7.89 -15.46
CA ARG A 28 2.54 7.06 -14.46
C ARG A 28 3.46 6.74 -13.29
N ASP A 29 2.90 6.63 -12.09
CA ASP A 29 3.64 6.23 -10.90
C ASP A 29 4.11 4.76 -10.99
N ILE A 30 5.26 4.46 -10.36
CA ILE A 30 5.73 3.09 -10.16
C ILE A 30 5.92 2.79 -8.67
N GLU A 31 5.53 1.58 -8.26
CA GLU A 31 5.91 1.01 -6.98
C GLU A 31 6.86 -0.17 -7.18
N ILE A 32 8.04 -0.10 -6.58
CA ILE A 32 9.04 -1.17 -6.66
C ILE A 32 8.84 -2.15 -5.50
N GLN A 33 8.64 -3.43 -5.82
CA GLN A 33 8.31 -4.46 -4.84
C GLN A 33 9.51 -5.30 -4.38
N ASP A 34 10.70 -5.10 -4.92
CA ASP A 34 11.91 -5.87 -4.57
C ASP A 34 12.30 -5.72 -3.10
N PHE A 35 12.02 -4.58 -2.47
CA PHE A 35 12.40 -4.28 -1.09
C PHE A 35 11.53 -4.96 -0.03
N THR A 36 10.58 -5.79 -0.43
CA THR A 36 9.91 -6.76 0.45
C THR A 36 10.83 -7.93 0.81
N LYS A 37 11.86 -8.21 0.00
CA LYS A 37 12.76 -9.35 0.14
C LYS A 37 13.84 -9.09 1.20
N VAL A 38 13.83 -9.91 2.24
CA VAL A 38 14.78 -9.79 3.37
C VAL A 38 16.24 -9.97 2.93
N GLU A 39 16.48 -10.79 1.91
CA GLU A 39 17.81 -11.05 1.35
C GLU A 39 18.40 -9.77 0.74
N ILE A 40 17.58 -8.97 0.05
CA ILE A 40 17.99 -7.67 -0.49
C ILE A 40 18.30 -6.71 0.65
N LEU A 41 17.40 -6.58 1.62
CA LEU A 41 17.55 -5.64 2.74
C LEU A 41 18.76 -5.96 3.64
N ASN A 42 19.08 -7.25 3.83
CA ASN A 42 20.25 -7.67 4.62
C ASN A 42 21.56 -7.67 3.82
N GLY A 43 21.47 -7.66 2.49
CA GLY A 43 22.61 -7.67 1.58
C GLY A 43 23.08 -6.25 1.20
N ASP A 44 23.77 -6.18 0.07
CA ASP A 44 24.09 -4.91 -0.57
C ASP A 44 22.92 -4.46 -1.45
N TRP A 45 22.04 -3.65 -0.89
CA TRP A 45 20.83 -3.14 -1.54
C TRP A 45 21.10 -1.98 -2.51
N MET A 46 22.25 -1.31 -2.41
CA MET A 46 22.63 -0.18 -3.27
C MET A 46 22.67 -0.53 -4.77
N PRO A 47 23.27 -1.67 -5.20
CA PRO A 47 23.21 -2.09 -6.59
C PRO A 47 21.77 -2.33 -7.08
N VAL A 48 20.86 -2.79 -6.21
CA VAL A 48 19.45 -3.02 -6.54
C VAL A 48 18.74 -1.67 -6.83
N CYS A 49 19.00 -0.64 -6.02
CA CYS A 49 18.51 0.71 -6.30
C CYS A 49 19.06 1.26 -7.63
N ARG A 50 20.36 1.11 -7.88
CA ARG A 50 20.98 1.53 -9.16
C ARG A 50 20.37 0.80 -10.35
N GLN A 51 20.15 -0.50 -10.24
CA GLN A 51 19.49 -1.28 -11.29
C GLN A 51 18.08 -0.76 -11.60
N ALA A 52 17.30 -0.38 -10.56
CA ALA A 52 15.99 0.21 -10.73
C ALA A 52 16.07 1.55 -11.47
N LEU A 53 16.96 2.44 -11.03
CA LEU A 53 17.14 3.76 -11.64
C LEU A 53 17.64 3.65 -13.09
N ASP A 54 18.57 2.74 -13.37
CA ASP A 54 19.07 2.47 -14.73
C ASP A 54 17.95 1.92 -15.62
N ALA A 55 17.08 1.04 -15.08
CA ALA A 55 15.94 0.49 -15.81
C ALA A 55 14.89 1.56 -16.13
N LEU A 56 14.66 2.51 -15.24
CA LEU A 56 13.73 3.63 -15.40
C LEU A 56 14.28 4.70 -16.36
N GLY A 57 15.59 4.95 -16.36
CA GLY A 57 16.25 5.93 -17.23
C GLY A 57 15.69 7.35 -17.03
N ASP A 58 15.11 7.93 -18.08
CA ASP A 58 14.54 9.29 -18.07
C ASP A 58 13.09 9.37 -17.58
N PHE A 59 12.63 8.37 -16.83
CA PHE A 59 11.31 8.31 -16.19
C PHE A 59 10.99 9.59 -15.40
N LYS A 60 9.73 10.06 -15.47
CA LYS A 60 9.27 11.30 -14.83
C LYS A 60 8.17 11.11 -13.80
N GLY A 61 7.56 9.93 -13.76
CA GLY A 61 6.56 9.61 -12.74
C GLY A 61 7.17 9.52 -11.34
N ARG A 62 6.32 9.37 -10.35
CA ARG A 62 6.76 9.23 -8.96
C ARG A 62 7.12 7.78 -8.67
N ILE A 63 8.11 7.60 -7.81
CA ILE A 63 8.54 6.29 -7.34
C ILE A 63 8.03 6.08 -5.92
N GLY A 64 7.49 4.91 -5.64
CA GLY A 64 7.23 4.38 -4.31
C GLY A 64 7.86 3.01 -4.15
N ILE A 65 7.84 2.48 -2.95
CA ILE A 65 8.24 1.09 -2.69
C ILE A 65 7.20 0.37 -1.85
N HIS A 66 7.06 -0.93 -2.08
CA HIS A 66 6.47 -1.78 -1.08
C HIS A 66 7.50 -2.04 0.02
N GLY A 67 7.18 -1.69 1.25
CA GLY A 67 8.07 -1.92 2.39
C GLY A 67 8.13 -3.39 2.80
N PRO A 68 9.06 -3.75 3.68
CA PRO A 68 9.18 -5.12 4.19
C PRO A 68 8.00 -5.48 5.10
N PHE A 69 7.48 -6.71 4.96
CA PHE A 69 6.34 -7.20 5.74
C PHE A 69 6.41 -8.69 6.13
N TRP A 70 7.27 -9.47 5.49
CA TRP A 70 7.28 -10.91 5.67
C TRP A 70 7.63 -11.36 7.08
N GLY A 71 6.70 -12.14 7.69
CA GLY A 71 6.95 -12.85 8.94
C GLY A 71 6.89 -12.01 10.21
N PHE A 72 6.36 -10.78 10.18
CA PHE A 72 6.22 -9.94 11.37
C PHE A 72 4.97 -9.04 11.33
N THR A 73 4.67 -8.46 12.49
CA THR A 73 3.69 -7.37 12.63
C THR A 73 4.34 -6.16 13.28
N ILE A 74 3.88 -4.96 12.91
CA ILE A 74 4.34 -3.69 13.50
C ILE A 74 3.86 -3.46 14.94
N ALA A 75 2.96 -4.30 15.46
CA ALA A 75 2.46 -4.24 16.83
C ALA A 75 2.82 -5.51 17.65
N SER A 76 3.98 -6.12 17.38
CA SER A 76 4.40 -7.32 18.13
C SER A 76 4.51 -7.05 19.64
N MET A 77 4.02 -7.98 20.43
CA MET A 77 4.20 -7.95 21.90
C MET A 77 5.65 -8.23 22.31
N ASP A 78 6.40 -8.94 21.47
CA ASP A 78 7.80 -9.27 21.70
C ASP A 78 8.70 -8.06 21.35
N PRO A 79 9.49 -7.51 22.31
CA PRO A 79 10.36 -6.37 22.06
C PRO A 79 11.50 -6.67 21.08
N ASP A 80 11.97 -7.92 21.00
CA ASP A 80 13.02 -8.30 20.06
C ASP A 80 12.48 -8.28 18.62
N VAL A 81 11.22 -8.73 18.42
CA VAL A 81 10.53 -8.61 17.13
C VAL A 81 10.33 -7.14 16.78
N ARG A 82 9.88 -6.28 17.72
CA ARG A 82 9.75 -4.84 17.45
C ARG A 82 11.07 -4.20 17.03
N THR A 83 12.16 -4.56 17.68
CA THR A 83 13.51 -4.10 17.31
C THR A 83 13.89 -4.54 15.90
N LEU A 84 13.61 -5.80 15.55
CA LEU A 84 13.79 -6.29 14.19
C LEU A 84 12.98 -5.49 13.18
N VAL A 85 11.69 -5.28 13.46
CA VAL A 85 10.78 -4.56 12.57
C VAL A 85 11.22 -3.10 12.39
N ALA A 86 11.58 -2.40 13.46
CA ALA A 86 12.12 -1.04 13.39
C ALA A 86 13.34 -0.97 12.46
N ARG A 87 14.25 -1.94 12.55
CA ARG A 87 15.41 -2.05 11.64
C ARG A 87 14.97 -2.29 10.19
N ARG A 88 13.94 -3.12 9.94
CA ARG A 88 13.39 -3.35 8.59
C ARG A 88 12.81 -2.08 7.99
N MET A 89 12.07 -1.31 8.77
CA MET A 89 11.53 -0.03 8.32
C MET A 89 12.64 0.95 7.95
N ASP A 90 13.70 1.01 8.77
CA ASP A 90 14.87 1.84 8.49
C ASP A 90 15.60 1.42 7.20
N GLN A 91 15.73 0.12 6.95
CA GLN A 91 16.30 -0.41 5.71
C GLN A 91 15.44 -0.04 4.49
N GLY A 92 14.11 -0.14 4.59
CA GLY A 92 13.19 0.31 3.53
C GLY A 92 13.32 1.81 3.26
N LEU A 93 13.43 2.63 4.31
CA LEU A 93 13.65 4.08 4.18
C LEU A 93 15.02 4.43 3.57
N ASN A 94 16.06 3.60 3.76
CA ASN A 94 17.32 3.75 3.04
C ASN A 94 17.12 3.58 1.52
N ALA A 95 16.36 2.58 1.11
CA ALA A 95 16.02 2.38 -0.29
C ALA A 95 15.18 3.54 -0.83
N CYS A 96 14.21 4.05 -0.07
CA CYS A 96 13.45 5.24 -0.45
C CYS A 96 14.35 6.44 -0.71
N ALA A 97 15.30 6.71 0.18
CA ALA A 97 16.23 7.83 0.05
C ALA A 97 17.07 7.72 -1.22
N GLU A 98 17.60 6.53 -1.55
CA GLU A 98 18.42 6.31 -2.73
C GLU A 98 17.63 6.39 -4.04
N LEU A 99 16.39 5.88 -4.03
CA LEU A 99 15.50 5.91 -5.19
C LEU A 99 14.82 7.26 -5.42
N GLY A 100 14.84 8.17 -4.43
CA GLY A 100 13.99 9.34 -4.43
C GLY A 100 12.50 9.00 -4.32
N ALA A 101 12.17 7.89 -3.66
CA ALA A 101 10.80 7.43 -3.50
C ALA A 101 10.02 8.35 -2.54
N CYS A 102 8.74 8.62 -2.86
CA CYS A 102 7.90 9.52 -2.10
C CYS A 102 6.96 8.81 -1.11
N TYR A 103 6.81 7.49 -1.19
CA TYR A 103 6.06 6.70 -0.21
C TYR A 103 6.64 5.29 -0.02
N MET A 104 6.29 4.69 1.11
CA MET A 104 6.56 3.29 1.44
C MET A 104 5.30 2.66 2.01
N VAL A 105 4.85 1.55 1.42
CA VAL A 105 3.72 0.75 1.93
C VAL A 105 4.15 0.00 3.18
N VAL A 106 3.29 0.02 4.20
CA VAL A 106 3.49 -0.68 5.48
C VAL A 106 2.22 -1.42 5.86
N HIS A 107 2.30 -2.71 6.10
CA HIS A 107 1.14 -3.52 6.46
C HIS A 107 0.54 -3.13 7.82
N SER A 108 -0.78 -3.08 7.87
CA SER A 108 -1.57 -2.87 9.08
C SER A 108 -1.30 -3.96 10.13
N PRO A 109 -1.33 -3.63 11.43
CA PRO A 109 -1.20 -4.62 12.48
C PRO A 109 -2.53 -5.31 12.81
N PHE A 110 -3.67 -4.84 12.27
CA PHE A 110 -4.98 -5.35 12.61
C PHE A 110 -5.32 -6.60 11.81
N THR A 111 -5.83 -7.61 12.52
CA THR A 111 -6.31 -8.88 11.93
C THR A 111 -7.79 -9.09 12.23
N THR A 112 -8.43 -9.98 11.49
CA THR A 112 -9.79 -10.42 11.81
C THR A 112 -9.86 -11.08 13.18
N TRP A 113 -8.83 -11.84 13.56
CA TRP A 113 -8.73 -12.43 14.90
C TRP A 113 -8.74 -11.34 15.98
N ASP A 114 -7.90 -10.32 15.82
CA ASP A 114 -7.84 -9.21 16.77
C ASP A 114 -9.16 -8.48 16.86
N PHE A 115 -9.79 -8.13 15.75
CA PHE A 115 -11.10 -7.48 15.74
C PHE A 115 -12.14 -8.26 16.55
N ASN A 116 -12.20 -9.57 16.38
CA ASN A 116 -13.17 -10.41 17.08
C ASN A 116 -12.84 -10.59 18.56
N ASN A 117 -11.57 -10.47 18.97
CA ASN A 117 -11.10 -10.76 20.34
C ASN A 117 -10.69 -9.52 21.15
N LEU A 118 -10.39 -8.37 20.51
CA LEU A 118 -10.07 -7.12 21.22
C LEU A 118 -11.08 -6.76 22.32
N PRO A 119 -12.42 -6.91 22.12
CA PRO A 119 -13.38 -6.60 23.16
C PRO A 119 -13.26 -7.47 24.43
N ASN A 120 -12.56 -8.60 24.36
CA ASN A 120 -12.32 -9.48 25.50
C ASN A 120 -11.27 -8.92 26.48
N TYR A 121 -10.49 -7.91 26.05
CA TYR A 121 -9.38 -7.39 26.82
C TYR A 121 -9.50 -5.86 26.97
N PRO A 122 -9.47 -5.34 28.22
CA PRO A 122 -9.45 -3.90 28.46
C PRO A 122 -8.29 -3.22 27.71
N ASN A 123 -8.57 -2.08 27.06
CA ASN A 123 -7.56 -1.25 26.39
C ASN A 123 -6.75 -1.97 25.28
N ALA A 124 -7.28 -3.05 24.69
CA ALA A 124 -6.55 -3.82 23.69
C ALA A 124 -6.21 -2.99 22.44
N PHE A 125 -7.14 -2.15 21.97
CA PHE A 125 -6.86 -1.23 20.86
C PHE A 125 -5.72 -0.26 21.20
N ASP A 126 -5.77 0.39 22.36
CA ASP A 126 -4.74 1.34 22.82
C ASP A 126 -3.37 0.66 22.94
N ARG A 127 -3.37 -0.61 23.31
CA ARG A 127 -2.14 -1.41 23.36
C ARG A 127 -1.54 -1.63 21.97
N VAL A 128 -2.36 -1.97 20.96
CA VAL A 128 -1.91 -2.09 19.58
C VAL A 128 -1.32 -0.76 19.10
N VAL A 129 -1.99 0.34 19.37
CA VAL A 129 -1.51 1.69 19.05
C VAL A 129 -0.16 1.95 19.72
N ALA A 130 -0.04 1.72 21.04
CA ALA A 130 1.21 1.95 21.77
C ALA A 130 2.38 1.12 21.23
N LEU A 131 2.17 -0.18 20.97
CA LEU A 131 3.20 -1.06 20.40
C LEU A 131 3.62 -0.62 18.99
N THR A 132 2.67 -0.16 18.20
CA THR A 132 2.97 0.38 16.86
C THR A 132 3.80 1.66 16.95
N HIS A 133 3.49 2.55 17.89
CA HIS A 133 4.30 3.75 18.15
C HIS A 133 5.73 3.42 18.60
N GLU A 134 5.88 2.43 19.49
CA GLU A 134 7.21 1.94 19.90
C GLU A 134 8.02 1.41 18.70
N THR A 135 7.35 0.71 17.79
CA THR A 135 8.00 0.11 16.62
C THR A 135 8.34 1.15 15.55
N LEU A 136 7.38 2.01 15.19
CA LEU A 136 7.48 2.89 14.03
C LEU A 136 7.95 4.31 14.37
N GLY A 137 7.98 4.71 15.63
CA GLY A 137 8.23 6.11 16.00
C GLY A 137 9.53 6.70 15.44
N ALA A 138 10.62 5.92 15.39
CA ALA A 138 11.88 6.35 14.76
C ALA A 138 11.75 6.42 13.24
N ALA A 139 11.10 5.44 12.62
CA ALA A 139 10.86 5.41 11.19
C ALA A 139 9.96 6.58 10.72
N VAL A 140 8.95 6.95 11.51
CA VAL A 140 8.08 8.10 11.20
C VAL A 140 8.87 9.40 11.17
N ARG A 141 9.69 9.68 12.20
CA ARG A 141 10.56 10.88 12.22
C ARG A 141 11.51 10.92 11.02
N ARG A 142 12.10 9.77 10.69
CA ARG A 142 12.98 9.68 9.53
C ARG A 142 12.23 9.87 8.21
N ALA A 143 11.03 9.33 8.09
CA ALA A 143 10.18 9.54 6.92
C ALA A 143 9.84 11.02 6.73
N GLU A 144 9.57 11.77 7.83
CA GLU A 144 9.39 13.23 7.78
C GLU A 144 10.63 13.95 7.24
N GLU A 145 11.82 13.58 7.73
CA GLU A 145 13.09 14.16 7.29
C GLU A 145 13.38 13.88 5.79
N LEU A 146 12.99 12.70 5.29
CA LEU A 146 13.19 12.28 3.91
C LEU A 146 12.06 12.76 2.96
N GLY A 147 10.96 13.29 3.48
CA GLY A 147 9.78 13.61 2.68
C GLY A 147 9.04 12.36 2.16
N VAL A 148 9.20 11.22 2.83
CA VAL A 148 8.55 9.95 2.49
C VAL A 148 7.27 9.79 3.30
N THR A 149 6.19 9.31 2.67
CA THR A 149 4.95 8.96 3.38
C THR A 149 4.89 7.46 3.63
N LEU A 150 4.77 7.06 4.91
CA LEU A 150 4.42 5.70 5.28
C LEU A 150 2.91 5.52 5.10
N VAL A 151 2.49 4.64 4.21
CA VAL A 151 1.07 4.40 3.93
C VAL A 151 0.66 3.05 4.53
N LEU A 152 -0.17 3.10 5.58
CA LEU A 152 -0.64 1.91 6.28
C LEU A 152 -1.71 1.21 5.45
N GLU A 153 -1.44 -0.01 5.02
CA GLU A 153 -2.29 -0.80 4.13
C GLU A 153 -3.13 -1.82 4.90
N ASN A 154 -4.40 -2.00 4.52
CA ASN A 154 -5.24 -3.09 5.05
C ASN A 154 -4.80 -4.44 4.52
N ILE A 155 -4.69 -5.41 5.41
CA ILE A 155 -4.47 -6.83 5.07
C ILE A 155 -5.69 -7.65 5.47
N GLU A 156 -5.96 -7.76 6.76
CA GLU A 156 -7.12 -8.47 7.31
C GLU A 156 -8.04 -7.54 8.12
N ASP A 157 -7.92 -6.24 7.90
CA ASP A 157 -8.66 -5.23 8.65
C ASP A 157 -10.17 -5.36 8.42
N LYS A 158 -10.89 -5.78 9.44
CA LYS A 158 -12.36 -5.85 9.40
C LYS A 158 -13.03 -4.50 9.65
N ASP A 159 -12.42 -3.64 10.49
CA ASP A 159 -12.84 -2.26 10.74
C ASP A 159 -11.88 -1.27 10.06
N PRO A 160 -12.26 -0.64 8.95
CA PRO A 160 -11.41 0.33 8.27
C PRO A 160 -11.06 1.55 9.13
N HIS A 161 -11.92 1.92 10.10
CA HIS A 161 -11.66 3.06 10.98
C HIS A 161 -10.53 2.78 11.99
N ALA A 162 -10.28 1.51 12.35
CA ALA A 162 -9.20 1.16 13.28
C ALA A 162 -7.83 1.62 12.74
N ARG A 163 -7.56 1.36 11.46
CA ARG A 163 -6.31 1.76 10.80
C ARG A 163 -6.22 3.28 10.62
N VAL A 164 -7.33 3.95 10.31
CA VAL A 164 -7.39 5.41 10.21
C VAL A 164 -7.03 6.04 11.56
N ARG A 165 -7.66 5.59 12.66
CA ARG A 165 -7.32 6.06 14.02
C ARG A 165 -5.86 5.80 14.38
N LEU A 166 -5.30 4.66 13.97
CA LEU A 166 -3.88 4.36 14.16
C LEU A 166 -3.00 5.36 13.41
N ALA A 167 -3.29 5.64 12.14
CA ALA A 167 -2.52 6.60 11.35
C ALA A 167 -2.61 8.02 11.95
N GLU A 168 -3.80 8.45 12.34
CA GLU A 168 -4.04 9.76 12.97
C GLU A 168 -3.32 9.89 14.31
N SER A 169 -3.20 8.81 15.09
CA SER A 169 -2.55 8.84 16.41
C SER A 169 -1.09 9.24 16.37
N PHE A 170 -0.40 9.09 15.23
CA PHE A 170 0.96 9.58 15.05
C PHE A 170 1.07 11.10 14.99
N ASN A 171 -0.03 11.79 14.71
CA ASN A 171 -0.06 13.26 14.52
C ASN A 171 1.06 13.75 13.57
N SER A 172 1.32 12.98 12.51
CA SER A 172 2.38 13.20 11.53
C SER A 172 1.82 13.28 10.11
N HIS A 173 2.34 14.20 9.31
CA HIS A 173 2.02 14.24 7.88
C HIS A 173 2.63 13.07 7.10
N ALA A 174 3.67 12.43 7.65
CA ALA A 174 4.36 11.31 7.04
C ALA A 174 3.67 9.95 7.29
N VAL A 175 2.54 9.90 8.03
CA VAL A 175 1.77 8.68 8.21
C VAL A 175 0.38 8.87 7.61
N LYS A 176 0.05 8.02 6.66
CA LYS A 176 -1.21 8.05 5.90
C LYS A 176 -1.76 6.64 5.74
N VAL A 177 -2.87 6.50 5.02
CA VAL A 177 -3.57 5.25 4.81
C VAL A 177 -3.44 4.82 3.36
N SER A 178 -3.22 3.52 3.17
CA SER A 178 -3.37 2.80 1.91
C SER A 178 -4.58 1.87 1.97
N ILE A 179 -5.13 1.54 0.81
CA ILE A 179 -6.16 0.51 0.66
C ILE A 179 -5.68 -0.46 -0.42
N ASP A 180 -5.69 -1.76 -0.12
CA ASP A 180 -5.73 -2.80 -1.13
C ASP A 180 -7.18 -3.23 -1.33
N THR A 181 -7.62 -3.17 -2.60
CA THR A 181 -9.01 -3.46 -2.97
C THR A 181 -9.36 -4.92 -2.86
N GLY A 182 -8.44 -5.83 -3.16
CA GLY A 182 -8.64 -7.27 -3.04
C GLY A 182 -8.65 -7.74 -1.59
N HIS A 183 -7.76 -7.19 -0.75
CA HIS A 183 -7.76 -7.45 0.70
C HIS A 183 -9.08 -6.98 1.34
N ALA A 184 -9.56 -5.77 1.00
CA ALA A 184 -10.84 -5.28 1.49
C ALA A 184 -12.00 -6.15 1.00
N HIS A 185 -11.97 -6.61 -0.26
CA HIS A 185 -12.99 -7.47 -0.83
C HIS A 185 -12.97 -8.87 -0.19
N TYR A 186 -11.78 -9.43 0.08
CA TYR A 186 -11.63 -10.66 0.85
C TYR A 186 -12.21 -10.51 2.26
N ALA A 187 -11.88 -9.44 2.97
CA ALA A 187 -12.42 -9.18 4.30
C ALA A 187 -13.94 -9.05 4.27
N HIS A 188 -14.52 -8.37 3.27
CA HIS A 188 -15.96 -8.28 3.05
C HIS A 188 -16.59 -9.65 2.85
N GLY A 189 -16.08 -10.46 1.95
CA GLY A 189 -16.65 -11.76 1.61
C GLY A 189 -16.49 -12.82 2.71
N SER A 190 -15.36 -12.80 3.43
CA SER A 190 -15.00 -13.85 4.39
C SER A 190 -15.33 -13.53 5.84
N THR A 191 -15.40 -12.24 6.23
CA THR A 191 -15.51 -11.84 7.65
C THR A 191 -16.70 -10.96 7.95
N GLY A 192 -17.45 -10.52 6.92
CA GLY A 192 -18.54 -9.56 7.06
C GLY A 192 -18.04 -8.12 7.32
N ALA A 193 -16.83 -7.78 6.89
CA ALA A 193 -16.37 -6.40 6.81
C ALA A 193 -17.21 -5.58 5.80
N PRO A 194 -17.21 -4.25 5.86
CA PRO A 194 -17.90 -3.44 4.85
C PRO A 194 -17.31 -3.62 3.45
N PRO A 195 -18.03 -3.24 2.38
CA PRO A 195 -17.52 -3.32 1.01
C PRO A 195 -16.36 -2.33 0.76
N VAL A 196 -15.64 -2.52 -0.36
CA VAL A 196 -14.38 -1.83 -0.69
C VAL A 196 -14.53 -0.30 -0.72
N ASP A 197 -15.61 0.22 -1.32
CA ASP A 197 -15.90 1.66 -1.38
C ASP A 197 -16.07 2.29 0.00
N TYR A 198 -16.56 1.52 0.98
CA TYR A 198 -16.65 1.98 2.37
C TYR A 198 -15.26 2.20 3.00
N TYR A 199 -14.25 1.38 2.65
CA TYR A 199 -12.88 1.62 3.09
C TYR A 199 -12.35 2.94 2.55
N VAL A 200 -12.69 3.30 1.30
CA VAL A 200 -12.32 4.58 0.70
C VAL A 200 -12.97 5.75 1.47
N HIS A 201 -14.27 5.65 1.73
CA HIS A 201 -14.98 6.67 2.52
C HIS A 201 -14.43 6.80 3.94
N ALA A 202 -14.14 5.68 4.62
CA ALA A 202 -13.60 5.68 5.97
C ALA A 202 -12.20 6.33 6.03
N ALA A 203 -11.36 6.10 5.02
CA ALA A 203 -10.04 6.70 4.94
C ALA A 203 -10.09 8.22 4.68
N GLY A 204 -11.06 8.69 3.89
CA GLY A 204 -11.28 10.11 3.64
C GLY A 204 -10.00 10.86 3.25
N GLY A 205 -9.75 11.99 3.91
CA GLY A 205 -8.55 12.82 3.71
C GLY A 205 -7.22 12.17 4.12
N MET A 206 -7.25 11.03 4.80
CA MET A 206 -6.05 10.26 5.15
C MET A 206 -5.57 9.34 4.01
N LEU A 207 -6.42 9.05 3.00
CA LEU A 207 -6.05 8.18 1.89
C LEU A 207 -4.95 8.82 1.03
N ARG A 208 -3.86 8.08 0.78
CA ARG A 208 -2.75 8.54 -0.09
C ARG A 208 -2.32 7.49 -1.11
N HIS A 209 -2.76 6.26 -0.96
CA HIS A 209 -2.34 5.16 -1.81
C HIS A 209 -3.45 4.11 -1.93
N VAL A 210 -3.56 3.46 -3.09
CA VAL A 210 -4.50 2.35 -3.32
C VAL A 210 -3.83 1.31 -4.22
N HIS A 211 -3.74 0.09 -3.75
CA HIS A 211 -3.50 -1.07 -4.61
C HIS A 211 -4.81 -1.48 -5.28
N LEU A 212 -4.80 -1.51 -6.60
CA LEU A 212 -5.91 -1.94 -7.44
C LEU A 212 -5.62 -3.36 -7.92
N GLN A 213 -6.36 -4.31 -7.40
CA GLN A 213 -6.38 -5.70 -7.84
C GLN A 213 -7.80 -6.24 -7.76
N ASP A 214 -8.18 -7.18 -8.61
CA ASP A 214 -9.49 -7.81 -8.54
C ASP A 214 -9.43 -9.16 -7.80
N ALA A 215 -10.55 -9.56 -7.21
CA ALA A 215 -10.67 -10.78 -6.43
C ALA A 215 -12.12 -11.28 -6.43
N ASP A 216 -12.32 -12.49 -5.93
CA ASP A 216 -13.62 -13.15 -5.79
C ASP A 216 -14.24 -13.02 -4.39
N GLY A 217 -13.61 -12.28 -3.47
CA GLY A 217 -14.03 -12.15 -2.08
C GLY A 217 -13.74 -13.38 -1.21
N TYR A 218 -13.10 -14.40 -1.77
CA TYR A 218 -12.76 -15.63 -1.04
C TYR A 218 -11.28 -15.70 -0.62
N ALA A 219 -10.38 -15.14 -1.46
CA ALA A 219 -8.94 -15.13 -1.20
C ALA A 219 -8.27 -13.90 -1.78
N ASP A 220 -7.05 -13.64 -1.34
CA ASP A 220 -6.16 -12.65 -1.92
C ASP A 220 -5.67 -13.12 -3.28
N ARG A 221 -6.25 -12.56 -4.35
CA ARG A 221 -6.08 -13.09 -5.72
C ARG A 221 -5.06 -12.35 -6.55
N HIS A 222 -5.00 -11.04 -6.43
CA HIS A 222 -4.23 -10.15 -7.32
C HIS A 222 -4.54 -10.40 -8.80
N TRP A 223 -5.83 -10.56 -9.14
CA TRP A 223 -6.28 -10.74 -10.52
C TRP A 223 -6.30 -9.42 -11.29
N GLU A 224 -6.26 -9.54 -12.63
CA GLU A 224 -6.49 -8.40 -13.52
C GLU A 224 -7.88 -7.80 -13.27
N ILE A 225 -7.98 -6.49 -13.45
CA ILE A 225 -9.23 -5.75 -13.22
C ILE A 225 -10.34 -6.23 -14.16
N GLY A 226 -11.53 -6.47 -13.60
CA GLY A 226 -12.70 -6.96 -14.33
C GLY A 226 -12.80 -8.49 -14.41
N LYS A 227 -11.91 -9.23 -13.72
CA LYS A 227 -11.97 -10.71 -13.65
C LYS A 227 -12.55 -11.24 -12.35
N GLY A 228 -12.67 -10.39 -11.35
CA GLY A 228 -13.28 -10.72 -10.06
C GLY A 228 -14.70 -10.17 -9.94
N SER A 229 -15.06 -9.84 -8.71
CA SER A 229 -16.41 -9.37 -8.36
C SER A 229 -16.43 -8.03 -7.63
N ILE A 230 -15.32 -7.27 -7.63
CA ILE A 230 -15.27 -5.94 -7.03
C ILE A 230 -16.16 -4.95 -7.84
N HIS A 231 -16.95 -4.16 -7.14
CA HIS A 231 -17.81 -3.13 -7.73
C HIS A 231 -17.00 -1.86 -8.08
N TRP A 232 -16.23 -1.90 -9.17
CA TRP A 232 -15.29 -0.85 -9.55
C TRP A 232 -15.91 0.55 -9.69
N HIS A 233 -17.14 0.66 -10.20
CA HIS A 233 -17.84 1.95 -10.29
C HIS A 233 -18.10 2.55 -8.89
N ALA A 234 -18.40 1.72 -7.87
CA ALA A 234 -18.55 2.20 -6.50
C ALA A 234 -17.21 2.67 -5.91
N VAL A 235 -16.14 1.89 -6.13
CA VAL A 235 -14.78 2.23 -5.67
C VAL A 235 -14.31 3.56 -6.30
N PHE A 236 -14.38 3.68 -7.62
CA PHE A 236 -13.96 4.92 -8.31
C PHE A 236 -14.90 6.09 -8.03
N GLY A 237 -16.19 5.85 -7.81
CA GLY A 237 -17.13 6.86 -7.34
C GLY A 237 -16.76 7.41 -5.97
N ALA A 238 -16.37 6.53 -5.03
CA ALA A 238 -15.87 6.92 -3.71
C ALA A 238 -14.54 7.69 -3.80
N LEU A 239 -13.59 7.23 -4.64
CA LEU A 239 -12.33 7.94 -4.89
C LEU A 239 -12.54 9.34 -5.47
N ALA A 240 -13.47 9.48 -6.43
CA ALA A 240 -13.78 10.77 -7.05
C ALA A 240 -14.45 11.77 -6.08
N ALA A 241 -15.06 11.29 -5.02
CA ALA A 241 -15.66 12.12 -3.97
C ALA A 241 -14.67 12.65 -2.93
N LEU A 242 -13.41 12.22 -2.97
CA LEU A 242 -12.38 12.66 -2.04
C LEU A 242 -11.80 14.03 -2.44
N ASP A 243 -11.44 14.84 -1.45
CA ASP A 243 -10.67 16.09 -1.65
C ASP A 243 -9.18 15.83 -1.87
N VAL A 244 -8.74 14.58 -1.89
CA VAL A 244 -7.34 14.15 -2.07
C VAL A 244 -7.22 13.24 -3.29
N GLN A 245 -6.01 13.19 -3.86
CA GLN A 245 -5.71 12.30 -4.99
C GLN A 245 -4.65 11.29 -4.55
N PRO A 246 -5.06 10.05 -4.21
CA PRO A 246 -4.12 8.99 -3.85
C PRO A 246 -3.35 8.48 -5.07
N HIS A 247 -2.18 7.88 -4.84
CA HIS A 247 -1.51 7.02 -5.82
C HIS A 247 -2.39 5.79 -6.08
N LEU A 248 -2.72 5.52 -7.33
CA LEU A 248 -3.52 4.36 -7.73
C LEU A 248 -2.62 3.39 -8.49
N MET A 249 -2.33 2.24 -7.91
CA MET A 249 -1.32 1.31 -8.38
C MET A 249 -1.93 -0.04 -8.72
N LEU A 250 -1.86 -0.47 -9.98
CA LEU A 250 -2.20 -1.85 -10.33
C LEU A 250 -1.18 -2.79 -9.65
N GLU A 251 -1.66 -3.66 -8.80
CA GLU A 251 -0.84 -4.67 -8.14
C GLU A 251 -1.34 -6.07 -8.50
N LEU A 252 -0.76 -6.64 -9.56
CA LEU A 252 -1.23 -7.87 -10.15
C LEU A 252 -0.20 -9.00 -10.00
N ARG A 253 -0.69 -10.21 -9.73
CA ARG A 253 0.16 -11.40 -9.71
C ARG A 253 0.80 -11.68 -11.06
N ASP A 254 0.06 -11.44 -12.14
CA ASP A 254 0.54 -11.50 -13.52
C ASP A 254 0.67 -10.08 -14.07
N VAL A 255 1.89 -9.52 -13.94
CA VAL A 255 2.19 -8.14 -14.40
C VAL A 255 1.97 -7.95 -15.90
N SER A 256 1.97 -9.02 -16.71
CA SER A 256 1.66 -8.93 -18.14
C SER A 256 0.21 -8.48 -18.42
N ARG A 257 -0.64 -8.42 -17.37
CA ARG A 257 -2.04 -8.00 -17.45
C ARG A 257 -2.28 -6.53 -17.08
N ILE A 258 -1.21 -5.76 -16.83
CA ILE A 258 -1.29 -4.35 -16.42
C ILE A 258 -2.02 -3.52 -17.49
N GLU A 259 -1.59 -3.59 -18.77
CA GLU A 259 -2.18 -2.81 -19.84
C GLU A 259 -3.64 -3.25 -20.13
N ALA A 260 -3.93 -4.55 -19.99
CA ALA A 260 -5.29 -5.07 -20.15
C ALA A 260 -6.22 -4.56 -19.03
N SER A 261 -5.72 -4.49 -17.79
CA SER A 261 -6.45 -3.92 -16.66
C SER A 261 -6.72 -2.43 -16.84
N LEU A 262 -5.71 -1.67 -17.28
CA LEU A 262 -5.91 -0.25 -17.61
C LEU A 262 -6.94 -0.08 -18.71
N ALA A 263 -6.83 -0.85 -19.81
CA ALA A 263 -7.76 -0.76 -20.94
C ALA A 263 -9.21 -1.05 -20.50
N TRP A 264 -9.40 -2.01 -19.57
CA TRP A 264 -10.71 -2.27 -19.01
C TRP A 264 -11.25 -1.07 -18.22
N LEU A 265 -10.43 -0.48 -17.33
CA LEU A 265 -10.82 0.73 -16.59
C LEU A 265 -11.16 1.91 -17.51
N GLN A 266 -10.40 2.10 -18.58
CA GLN A 266 -10.66 3.13 -19.60
C GLN A 266 -11.99 2.89 -20.34
N GLN A 267 -12.28 1.65 -20.71
CA GLN A 267 -13.56 1.27 -21.34
C GLN A 267 -14.77 1.53 -20.43
N GLN A 268 -14.57 1.40 -19.10
CA GLN A 268 -15.60 1.74 -18.12
C GLN A 268 -15.67 3.25 -17.81
N GLY A 269 -14.80 4.07 -18.38
CA GLY A 269 -14.74 5.51 -18.09
C GLY A 269 -14.23 5.83 -16.68
N LEU A 270 -13.41 4.96 -16.08
CA LEU A 270 -12.94 5.09 -14.72
C LEU A 270 -11.51 5.62 -14.62
N ALA A 271 -10.69 5.49 -15.68
CA ALA A 271 -9.27 5.92 -15.71
C ALA A 271 -8.86 6.44 -17.09
N GLN A 272 -7.64 7.07 -17.15
CA GLN A 272 -7.02 7.54 -18.37
C GLN A 272 -5.61 6.98 -18.59
#